data_54324784218e7457821d37a956b5c748
#
_entry.id   54324784218e7457821d37a956b5c748
#
_cell.length_a   1.000
_cell.length_b   1.000
_cell.length_c   1.000
_cell.angle_alpha   90.00
_cell.angle_beta   90.00
_cell.angle_gamma   90.00
#
_symmetry.space_group_name_H-M   'P 1'
#
loop_
_entity.id
_entity.type
_entity.pdbx_description
1 polymer ?
#
loop_
_entity_poly.entity_id
_entity_poly.type
_entity_poly.pdbx_seq_one_letter_code
_entity_poly.pdbx_strand_id
1 'polypeptide(L)'
;DLPYFCGYEAMPLERLTMLVVPKEGMPQLLVPILEAPRVAEHPEVFGLLPWSDGQDAVALAAGLIKGAKKVAVGDQMWAGFLVDLVTALPGAEFCRASAVTAPIRMVKDAAEIAALRQAGAAVDRIIADLQAGLVPLVGRTEADVAAEIARRIRLEGHYKVNFTIVASGPNAASPHHDPTDRVIQHGENVLFDIGGTMAGPNGVGYCSDITRCVHIGEPPAEFAELYAVLHASHAAGVAAATVGTPCQDVDAAARKVIADAGLGEFFIHRTGHGIGVEAHEHPNMVAGNLLPLAAGHAFSVEPGIYVPGKWGARLEDILVATPDGPDAMNLVDHGLAVVEG
;
A
#
# COMPACT_ATOMS: atom_id res chain seq x y z
N ASP A 1 5.46 11.63 -1.67
CA ASP A 1 5.44 12.72 -0.65
C ASP A 1 4.55 13.91 -1.07
N LEU A 2 4.52 14.34 -2.36
CA LEU A 2 3.75 15.52 -2.80
C LEU A 2 2.28 15.51 -2.37
N PRO A 3 1.50 14.41 -2.56
CA PRO A 3 0.10 14.40 -2.13
C PRO A 3 -0.06 14.69 -0.64
N TYR A 4 0.83 14.16 0.19
CA TYR A 4 0.77 14.35 1.63
C TYR A 4 1.06 15.80 2.06
N PHE A 5 2.09 16.45 1.47
CA PHE A 5 2.56 17.76 1.92
C PHE A 5 1.88 18.94 1.22
N CYS A 6 1.32 18.77 0.02
CA CYS A 6 0.68 19.86 -0.72
C CYS A 6 -0.66 19.49 -1.38
N GLY A 7 -1.21 18.32 -1.10
CA GLY A 7 -2.49 17.88 -1.66
C GLY A 7 -2.49 17.67 -3.18
N TYR A 8 -1.33 17.72 -3.85
CA TYR A 8 -1.24 17.64 -5.29
C TYR A 8 -0.64 16.31 -5.76
N GLU A 9 -1.42 15.54 -6.51
CA GLU A 9 -0.95 14.32 -7.17
C GLU A 9 -0.45 14.66 -8.57
N ALA A 10 0.88 14.85 -8.69
CA ALA A 10 1.54 15.14 -9.96
C ALA A 10 1.58 13.89 -10.84
N MET A 11 1.38 14.06 -12.15
CA MET A 11 1.65 13.00 -13.11
C MET A 11 3.16 12.74 -13.18
N PRO A 12 3.62 11.48 -13.10
CA PRO A 12 5.04 11.13 -13.14
C PRO A 12 5.56 11.16 -14.58
N LEU A 13 5.63 12.36 -15.18
CA LEU A 13 6.09 12.60 -16.53
C LEU A 13 7.46 13.30 -16.52
N GLU A 14 7.97 13.61 -17.72
CA GLU A 14 9.28 14.22 -17.96
C GLU A 14 9.42 15.66 -17.46
N ARG A 15 8.31 16.31 -17.09
CA ARG A 15 8.32 17.68 -16.55
C ARG A 15 8.44 17.66 -15.04
N LEU A 16 9.46 18.33 -14.51
CA LEU A 16 9.71 18.37 -13.07
C LEU A 16 8.59 19.06 -12.31
N THR A 17 7.98 18.34 -11.38
CA THR A 17 7.15 18.88 -10.30
C THR A 17 7.82 18.58 -8.96
N MET A 18 8.09 19.60 -8.15
CA MET A 18 8.87 19.45 -6.93
C MET A 18 8.44 20.48 -5.88
N LEU A 19 8.08 19.98 -4.68
CA LEU A 19 7.98 20.84 -3.50
C LEU A 19 9.37 21.01 -2.90
N VAL A 20 9.90 22.22 -2.96
CA VAL A 20 11.19 22.60 -2.36
C VAL A 20 10.91 23.20 -1.00
N VAL A 21 11.38 22.54 0.06
CA VAL A 21 11.21 22.96 1.45
C VAL A 21 12.57 23.42 1.98
N PRO A 22 12.83 24.74 2.03
CA PRO A 22 14.08 25.26 2.60
C PRO A 22 14.08 25.12 4.12
N LYS A 23 15.27 25.15 4.74
CA LYS A 23 15.39 25.16 6.22
C LYS A 23 14.70 26.40 6.83
N GLU A 24 14.76 27.51 6.14
CA GLU A 24 14.16 28.79 6.54
C GLU A 24 13.47 29.42 5.33
N GLY A 25 12.30 29.98 5.55
CA GLY A 25 11.49 30.61 4.49
C GLY A 25 10.30 29.74 4.05
N MET A 26 9.56 30.26 3.10
CA MET A 26 8.36 29.63 2.57
C MET A 26 8.69 28.51 1.60
N PRO A 27 8.15 27.28 1.76
CA PRO A 27 8.22 26.26 0.75
C PRO A 27 7.70 26.73 -0.61
N GLN A 28 8.26 26.20 -1.71
CA GLN A 28 7.84 26.54 -3.06
C GLN A 28 7.50 25.26 -3.83
N LEU A 29 6.30 25.19 -4.39
CA LEU A 29 5.93 24.15 -5.32
C LEU A 29 6.27 24.56 -6.74
N LEU A 30 7.37 24.04 -7.25
CA LEU A 30 7.77 24.16 -8.65
C LEU A 30 6.90 23.22 -9.48
N VAL A 31 6.17 23.76 -10.46
CA VAL A 31 5.19 23.00 -11.25
C VAL A 31 5.16 23.51 -12.69
N PRO A 32 5.00 22.61 -13.71
CA PRO A 32 4.79 23.05 -15.08
C PRO A 32 3.60 24.00 -15.18
N ILE A 33 3.72 25.09 -15.94
CA ILE A 33 2.65 26.09 -16.08
C ILE A 33 1.33 25.49 -16.56
N LEU A 34 1.38 24.43 -17.36
CA LEU A 34 0.19 23.71 -17.85
C LEU A 34 -0.53 22.91 -16.75
N GLU A 35 0.19 22.54 -15.68
CA GLU A 35 -0.36 21.82 -14.53
C GLU A 35 -0.77 22.74 -13.36
N ALA A 36 -0.26 23.98 -13.35
CA ALA A 36 -0.50 24.92 -12.27
C ALA A 36 -2.00 25.14 -11.94
N PRO A 37 -2.93 25.18 -12.93
CA PRO A 37 -4.37 25.31 -12.63
C PRO A 37 -4.99 24.12 -11.87
N ARG A 38 -4.28 22.98 -11.78
CA ARG A 38 -4.74 21.78 -11.06
C ARG A 38 -4.32 21.79 -9.58
N VAL A 39 -3.43 22.70 -9.19
CA VAL A 39 -2.93 22.81 -7.82
C VAL A 39 -3.90 23.66 -6.99
N ALA A 40 -4.38 23.13 -5.87
CA ALA A 40 -5.08 23.93 -4.89
C ALA A 40 -4.07 24.89 -4.20
N GLU A 41 -4.34 26.17 -4.23
CA GLU A 41 -3.47 27.18 -3.62
C GLU A 41 -3.61 27.19 -2.10
N HIS A 42 -2.48 27.11 -1.40
CA HIS A 42 -2.35 27.23 0.04
C HIS A 42 -1.22 28.23 0.36
N PRO A 43 -1.45 29.54 0.08
CA PRO A 43 -0.39 30.56 0.16
C PRO A 43 0.19 30.74 1.56
N GLU A 44 -0.52 30.27 2.59
CA GLU A 44 -0.04 30.23 3.98
C GLU A 44 0.92 29.07 4.25
N VAL A 45 0.96 28.05 3.37
CA VAL A 45 1.77 26.83 3.52
C VAL A 45 2.92 26.80 2.52
N PHE A 46 2.65 27.10 1.25
CA PHE A 46 3.65 27.13 0.17
C PHE A 46 3.32 28.16 -0.91
N GLY A 47 4.35 28.67 -1.58
CA GLY A 47 4.21 29.47 -2.78
C GLY A 47 4.15 28.59 -4.03
N LEU A 48 3.40 29.01 -5.04
CA LEU A 48 3.37 28.36 -6.35
C LEU A 48 4.38 29.02 -7.28
N LEU A 49 5.27 28.20 -7.88
CA LEU A 49 6.27 28.65 -8.85
C LEU A 49 6.07 27.91 -10.18
N PRO A 50 5.18 28.41 -11.07
CA PRO A 50 4.99 27.84 -12.38
C PRO A 50 6.20 28.07 -13.29
N TRP A 51 6.55 27.07 -14.11
CA TRP A 51 7.61 27.17 -15.10
C TRP A 51 7.16 26.69 -16.49
N SER A 52 7.76 27.25 -17.55
CA SER A 52 7.44 26.97 -18.97
C SER A 52 8.52 26.10 -19.61
N ASP A 53 8.17 25.35 -20.64
CA ASP A 53 9.08 24.41 -21.38
C ASP A 53 10.40 25.06 -21.88
N GLY A 54 10.46 26.36 -22.00
CA GLY A 54 11.70 27.09 -22.35
C GLY A 54 12.62 27.37 -21.16
N GLN A 55 12.27 27.01 -19.95
CA GLN A 55 13.03 27.24 -18.72
C GLN A 55 13.67 25.95 -18.22
N ASP A 56 14.82 26.08 -17.58
CA ASP A 56 15.47 24.98 -16.87
C ASP A 56 14.87 24.84 -15.46
N ALA A 57 13.97 23.89 -15.30
CA ALA A 57 13.28 23.62 -14.04
C ALA A 57 14.25 23.17 -12.94
N VAL A 58 15.31 22.43 -13.28
CA VAL A 58 16.31 21.98 -12.30
C VAL A 58 17.15 23.17 -11.82
N ALA A 59 17.53 24.09 -12.71
CA ALA A 59 18.21 25.31 -12.33
C ALA A 59 17.34 26.21 -11.44
N LEU A 60 16.01 26.28 -11.69
CA LEU A 60 15.07 26.98 -10.83
C LEU A 60 15.02 26.35 -9.43
N ALA A 61 14.86 25.01 -9.34
CA ALA A 61 14.88 24.29 -8.07
C ALA A 61 16.19 24.49 -7.30
N ALA A 62 17.33 24.36 -7.98
CA ALA A 62 18.65 24.59 -7.39
C ALA A 62 18.83 26.02 -6.88
N GLY A 63 18.24 27.00 -7.59
CA GLY A 63 18.23 28.40 -7.19
C GLY A 63 17.53 28.64 -5.85
N LEU A 64 16.45 27.91 -5.56
CA LEU A 64 15.69 28.02 -4.30
C LEU A 64 16.47 27.54 -3.07
N ILE A 65 17.42 26.61 -3.27
CA ILE A 65 18.24 26.00 -2.22
C ILE A 65 19.73 26.30 -2.38
N LYS A 66 20.06 27.40 -3.09
CA LYS A 66 21.44 27.81 -3.32
C LYS A 66 22.20 27.98 -2.01
N GLY A 67 23.34 27.32 -1.91
CA GLY A 67 24.20 27.34 -0.72
C GLY A 67 23.83 26.33 0.34
N ALA A 68 22.81 25.51 0.14
CA ALA A 68 22.52 24.38 1.00
C ALA A 68 23.71 23.42 1.07
N LYS A 69 24.07 22.99 2.28
CA LYS A 69 25.15 22.01 2.51
C LYS A 69 24.65 20.58 2.47
N LYS A 70 23.36 20.39 2.76
CA LYS A 70 22.70 19.09 2.76
C LYS A 70 21.32 19.23 2.11
N VAL A 71 21.02 18.33 1.18
CA VAL A 71 19.76 18.29 0.42
C VAL A 71 19.15 16.92 0.55
N ALA A 72 17.94 16.84 1.09
CA ALA A 72 17.16 15.62 1.14
C ALA A 72 16.24 15.57 -0.09
N VAL A 73 16.26 14.46 -0.83
CA VAL A 73 15.46 14.26 -2.04
C VAL A 73 14.46 13.12 -1.87
N GLY A 74 13.28 13.27 -2.46
CA GLY A 74 12.24 12.24 -2.43
C GLY A 74 12.73 10.93 -3.04
N ASP A 75 12.43 9.83 -2.38
CA ASP A 75 12.93 8.50 -2.73
C ASP A 75 12.48 8.01 -4.12
N GLN A 76 11.37 8.54 -4.62
CA GLN A 76 10.79 8.21 -5.93
C GLN A 76 11.10 9.25 -7.01
N MET A 77 12.05 10.17 -6.75
CA MET A 77 12.49 11.12 -7.76
C MET A 77 13.15 10.38 -8.93
N TRP A 78 12.85 10.77 -10.16
CA TRP A 78 13.55 10.24 -11.33
C TRP A 78 15.05 10.54 -11.24
N ALA A 79 15.86 9.52 -11.51
CA ALA A 79 17.31 9.63 -11.45
C ALA A 79 17.86 10.75 -12.36
N GLY A 80 17.21 11.05 -13.50
CA GLY A 80 17.59 12.16 -14.36
C GLY A 80 17.60 13.49 -13.62
N PHE A 81 16.51 13.83 -12.94
CA PHE A 81 16.43 15.07 -12.15
C PHE A 81 17.43 15.08 -10.98
N LEU A 82 17.67 13.94 -10.36
CA LEU A 82 18.67 13.84 -9.29
C LEU A 82 20.08 14.12 -9.80
N VAL A 83 20.48 13.53 -10.94
CA VAL A 83 21.79 13.75 -11.56
C VAL A 83 21.99 15.21 -11.91
N ASP A 84 20.97 15.85 -12.48
CA ASP A 84 21.03 17.26 -12.85
C ASP A 84 21.11 18.17 -11.62
N LEU A 85 20.37 17.87 -10.54
CA LEU A 85 20.47 18.59 -9.26
C LEU A 85 21.84 18.43 -8.60
N VAL A 86 22.41 17.24 -8.59
CA VAL A 86 23.78 16.99 -8.07
C VAL A 86 24.79 17.81 -8.86
N THR A 87 24.64 17.89 -10.18
CA THR A 87 25.48 18.70 -11.05
C THR A 87 25.34 20.20 -10.78
N ALA A 88 24.10 20.67 -10.56
CA ALA A 88 23.81 22.08 -10.28
C ALA A 88 24.26 22.52 -8.85
N LEU A 89 24.42 21.58 -7.92
CA LEU A 89 24.78 21.83 -6.51
C LEU A 89 26.03 21.04 -6.07
N PRO A 90 27.18 21.25 -6.69
CA PRO A 90 28.37 20.39 -6.50
C PRO A 90 28.97 20.45 -5.07
N GLY A 91 28.52 21.37 -4.23
CA GLY A 91 28.98 21.50 -2.83
C GLY A 91 28.00 20.94 -1.80
N ALA A 92 26.90 20.34 -2.21
CA ALA A 92 25.88 19.79 -1.33
C ALA A 92 26.05 18.27 -1.14
N GLU A 93 25.82 17.81 0.09
CA GLU A 93 25.62 16.39 0.41
C GLU A 93 24.15 16.03 0.12
N PHE A 94 23.91 14.97 -0.64
CA PHE A 94 22.57 14.48 -0.93
C PHE A 94 22.22 13.29 -0.05
N CYS A 95 20.99 13.26 0.46
CA CYS A 95 20.44 12.15 1.24
C CYS A 95 18.97 11.91 0.90
N ARG A 96 18.40 10.80 1.39
CA ARG A 96 17.00 10.46 1.17
C ARG A 96 16.08 11.31 2.04
N ALA A 97 14.98 11.82 1.48
CA ALA A 97 13.99 12.57 2.23
C ALA A 97 13.19 11.69 3.19
N SER A 98 13.08 10.39 2.94
CA SER A 98 12.39 9.45 3.83
C SER A 98 12.95 9.44 5.25
N ALA A 99 14.21 9.81 5.47
CA ALA A 99 14.75 10.00 6.81
C ALA A 99 14.00 11.07 7.64
N VAL A 100 13.35 12.02 6.97
CA VAL A 100 12.56 13.10 7.59
C VAL A 100 11.06 12.88 7.38
N THR A 101 10.64 12.50 6.19
CA THR A 101 9.21 12.41 5.82
C THR A 101 8.54 11.15 6.35
N ALA A 102 9.25 10.01 6.41
CA ALA A 102 8.67 8.77 6.88
C ALA A 102 8.22 8.82 8.36
N PRO A 103 9.01 9.36 9.32
CA PRO A 103 8.55 9.49 10.70
C PRO A 103 7.28 10.32 10.87
N ILE A 104 7.04 11.29 9.98
CA ILE A 104 5.83 12.12 10.00
C ILE A 104 4.66 11.31 9.44
N ARG A 105 4.83 10.71 8.26
CA ARG A 105 3.77 9.97 7.55
C ARG A 105 3.38 8.66 8.22
N MET A 106 4.30 8.02 8.96
CA MET A 106 4.00 6.79 9.69
C MET A 106 2.93 6.98 10.76
N VAL A 107 2.92 8.14 11.45
CA VAL A 107 2.01 8.41 12.56
C VAL A 107 0.77 9.10 12.03
N LYS A 108 -0.32 8.35 11.86
CA LYS A 108 -1.60 8.86 11.38
C LYS A 108 -2.35 9.58 12.49
N ASP A 109 -2.91 10.73 12.18
CA ASP A 109 -3.83 11.42 13.06
C ASP A 109 -5.25 10.80 13.00
N ALA A 110 -6.16 11.33 13.80
CA ALA A 110 -7.53 10.80 13.87
C ALA A 110 -8.30 10.92 12.55
N ALA A 111 -8.04 11.96 11.74
CA ALA A 111 -8.71 12.18 10.47
C ALA A 111 -8.15 11.23 9.40
N GLU A 112 -6.84 10.99 9.39
CA GLU A 112 -6.18 10.01 8.54
C GLU A 112 -6.63 8.57 8.85
N ILE A 113 -6.74 8.21 10.14
CA ILE A 113 -7.27 6.91 10.58
C ILE A 113 -8.73 6.73 10.14
N ALA A 114 -9.55 7.77 10.26
CA ALA A 114 -10.93 7.73 9.78
C ALA A 114 -11.00 7.50 8.26
N ALA A 115 -10.10 8.12 7.48
CA ALA A 115 -10.01 7.92 6.04
C ALA A 115 -9.60 6.49 5.68
N LEU A 116 -8.58 5.93 6.35
CA LEU A 116 -8.18 4.52 6.19
C LEU A 116 -9.32 3.57 6.51
N ARG A 117 -10.06 3.81 7.59
CA ARG A 117 -11.22 3.00 7.98
C ARG A 117 -12.33 3.06 6.93
N GLN A 118 -12.60 4.24 6.38
CA GLN A 118 -13.59 4.40 5.32
C GLN A 118 -13.17 3.64 4.06
N ALA A 119 -11.91 3.73 3.66
CA ALA A 119 -11.37 3.04 2.50
C ALA A 119 -11.37 1.50 2.70
N GLY A 120 -10.99 1.03 3.90
CA GLY A 120 -11.03 -0.39 4.28
C GLY A 120 -12.46 -0.96 4.25
N ALA A 121 -13.42 -0.27 4.87
CA ALA A 121 -14.82 -0.70 4.87
C ALA A 121 -15.43 -0.78 3.45
N ALA A 122 -14.93 -0.01 2.50
CA ALA A 122 -15.37 -0.06 1.12
C ALA A 122 -14.91 -1.35 0.41
N VAL A 123 -13.67 -1.76 0.58
CA VAL A 123 -13.17 -3.03 0.01
C VAL A 123 -13.70 -4.24 0.77
N ASP A 124 -13.98 -4.12 2.07
CA ASP A 124 -14.65 -5.16 2.87
C ASP A 124 -16.00 -5.56 2.26
N ARG A 125 -16.81 -4.60 1.79
CA ARG A 125 -18.09 -4.89 1.14
C ARG A 125 -17.94 -5.69 -0.15
N ILE A 126 -16.89 -5.42 -0.91
CA ILE A 126 -16.60 -6.15 -2.15
C ILE A 126 -16.18 -7.59 -1.83
N ILE A 127 -15.31 -7.75 -0.82
CA ILE A 127 -14.89 -9.08 -0.36
C ILE A 127 -16.07 -9.86 0.22
N ALA A 128 -16.94 -9.22 0.99
CA ALA A 128 -18.15 -9.87 1.52
C ALA A 128 -19.06 -10.41 0.40
N ASP A 129 -19.23 -9.66 -0.70
CA ASP A 129 -19.96 -10.13 -1.87
C ASP A 129 -19.28 -11.35 -2.54
N LEU A 130 -17.94 -11.35 -2.61
CA LEU A 130 -17.17 -12.48 -3.14
C LEU A 130 -17.31 -13.72 -2.24
N GLN A 131 -17.17 -13.56 -0.94
CA GLN A 131 -17.34 -14.65 0.04
C GLN A 131 -18.77 -15.19 0.09
N ALA A 132 -19.77 -14.35 -0.16
CA ALA A 132 -21.17 -14.76 -0.26
C ALA A 132 -21.55 -15.43 -1.59
N GLY A 133 -20.59 -15.55 -2.56
CA GLY A 133 -20.87 -16.11 -3.88
C GLY A 133 -21.75 -15.22 -4.77
N LEU A 134 -21.88 -13.91 -4.45
CA LEU A 134 -22.67 -12.96 -5.22
C LEU A 134 -21.98 -12.49 -6.49
N VAL A 135 -20.71 -12.81 -6.65
CA VAL A 135 -19.92 -12.58 -7.87
C VAL A 135 -19.61 -13.92 -8.49
N PRO A 136 -20.21 -14.25 -9.65
CA PRO A 136 -19.93 -15.51 -10.35
C PRO A 136 -18.43 -15.62 -10.70
N LEU A 137 -17.81 -16.75 -10.43
CA LEU A 137 -16.40 -17.01 -10.65
C LEU A 137 -16.16 -18.07 -11.73
N VAL A 138 -16.83 -19.22 -11.62
CA VAL A 138 -16.63 -20.36 -12.53
C VAL A 138 -16.96 -19.99 -13.99
N GLY A 139 -16.06 -20.35 -14.88
CA GLY A 139 -16.21 -20.08 -16.32
C GLY A 139 -15.84 -18.68 -16.75
N ARG A 140 -15.52 -17.78 -15.82
CA ARG A 140 -14.95 -16.46 -16.10
C ARG A 140 -13.42 -16.51 -16.05
N THR A 141 -12.78 -15.59 -16.75
CA THR A 141 -11.33 -15.43 -16.63
C THR A 141 -10.95 -14.64 -15.37
N GLU A 142 -9.72 -14.81 -14.88
CA GLU A 142 -9.18 -13.97 -13.81
C GLU A 142 -9.28 -12.47 -14.17
N ALA A 143 -8.98 -12.14 -15.44
CA ALA A 143 -9.05 -10.77 -15.94
C ALA A 143 -10.49 -10.20 -15.94
N ASP A 144 -11.50 -11.00 -16.28
CA ASP A 144 -12.91 -10.58 -16.23
C ASP A 144 -13.36 -10.29 -14.79
N VAL A 145 -12.96 -11.14 -13.84
CA VAL A 145 -13.28 -10.95 -12.43
C VAL A 145 -12.54 -9.74 -11.87
N ALA A 146 -11.27 -9.56 -12.21
CA ALA A 146 -10.48 -8.39 -11.81
C ALA A 146 -11.09 -7.08 -12.34
N ALA A 147 -11.55 -7.06 -13.59
CA ALA A 147 -12.23 -5.90 -14.18
C ALA A 147 -13.55 -5.57 -13.44
N GLU A 148 -14.32 -6.58 -13.05
CA GLU A 148 -15.55 -6.39 -12.26
C GLU A 148 -15.22 -5.85 -10.86
N ILE A 149 -14.19 -6.37 -10.18
CA ILE A 149 -13.73 -5.86 -8.89
C ILE A 149 -13.26 -4.41 -9.01
N ALA A 150 -12.48 -4.07 -10.03
CA ALA A 150 -12.04 -2.71 -10.30
C ALA A 150 -13.22 -1.74 -10.48
N ARG A 151 -14.28 -2.18 -11.20
CA ARG A 151 -15.52 -1.42 -11.34
C ARG A 151 -16.21 -1.20 -9.98
N ARG A 152 -16.27 -2.24 -9.13
CA ARG A 152 -16.87 -2.15 -7.78
C ARG A 152 -16.08 -1.24 -6.87
N ILE A 153 -14.76 -1.28 -6.88
CA ILE A 153 -13.89 -0.37 -6.11
C ILE A 153 -14.25 1.10 -6.41
N ARG A 154 -14.47 1.43 -7.69
CA ARG A 154 -14.90 2.79 -8.07
C ARG A 154 -16.32 3.12 -7.60
N LEU A 155 -17.25 2.18 -7.65
CA LEU A 155 -18.62 2.36 -7.18
C LEU A 155 -18.69 2.55 -5.66
N GLU A 156 -17.77 1.95 -4.91
CA GLU A 156 -17.61 2.12 -3.49
C GLU A 156 -16.96 3.46 -3.08
N GLY A 157 -16.60 4.30 -4.07
CA GLY A 157 -16.16 5.67 -3.85
C GLY A 157 -14.66 5.91 -3.99
N HIS A 158 -13.87 4.91 -4.37
CA HIS A 158 -12.47 5.13 -4.70
C HIS A 158 -12.33 5.87 -6.03
N TYR A 159 -11.53 6.92 -6.06
CA TYR A 159 -11.25 7.64 -7.31
C TYR A 159 -10.15 6.98 -8.15
N LYS A 160 -9.36 6.07 -7.53
CA LYS A 160 -8.31 5.31 -8.20
C LYS A 160 -8.36 3.85 -7.74
N VAL A 161 -8.21 2.93 -8.67
CA VAL A 161 -7.94 1.52 -8.42
C VAL A 161 -6.42 1.37 -8.44
N ASN A 162 -5.84 0.88 -7.34
CA ASN A 162 -4.39 0.71 -7.25
C ASN A 162 -3.98 -0.63 -7.84
N PHE A 163 -4.71 -1.69 -7.48
CA PHE A 163 -4.49 -3.04 -7.99
C PHE A 163 -5.75 -3.90 -7.78
N THR A 164 -5.83 -4.98 -8.54
CA THR A 164 -6.85 -6.03 -8.42
C THR A 164 -6.22 -7.35 -8.81
N ILE A 165 -5.57 -8.01 -7.86
CA ILE A 165 -5.05 -9.36 -8.05
C ILE A 165 -6.20 -10.35 -7.92
N VAL A 166 -6.39 -11.17 -8.93
CA VAL A 166 -7.28 -12.33 -8.92
C VAL A 166 -6.46 -13.51 -9.41
N ALA A 167 -6.15 -14.43 -8.51
CA ALA A 167 -5.28 -15.56 -8.79
C ALA A 167 -5.98 -16.87 -8.44
N SER A 168 -6.19 -17.75 -9.41
CA SER A 168 -6.94 -18.99 -9.26
C SER A 168 -6.06 -20.22 -9.35
N GLY A 169 -6.34 -21.23 -8.52
CA GLY A 169 -5.61 -22.50 -8.51
C GLY A 169 -4.09 -22.31 -8.45
N PRO A 170 -3.31 -22.85 -9.39
CA PRO A 170 -1.84 -22.77 -9.38
C PRO A 170 -1.30 -21.32 -9.52
N ASN A 171 -2.06 -20.39 -10.12
CA ASN A 171 -1.65 -18.99 -10.24
C ASN A 171 -1.60 -18.30 -8.87
N ALA A 172 -2.42 -18.73 -7.91
CA ALA A 172 -2.39 -18.22 -6.55
C ALA A 172 -1.05 -18.46 -5.82
N ALA A 173 -0.19 -19.35 -6.34
CA ALA A 173 1.16 -19.53 -5.83
C ALA A 173 2.13 -18.37 -6.18
N SER A 174 1.70 -17.38 -6.97
CA SER A 174 2.46 -16.17 -7.27
C SER A 174 1.88 -15.01 -6.48
N PRO A 175 2.58 -14.44 -5.48
CA PRO A 175 2.04 -13.38 -4.62
C PRO A 175 1.54 -12.13 -5.35
N HIS A 176 2.24 -11.72 -6.41
CA HIS A 176 1.90 -10.55 -7.25
C HIS A 176 1.48 -10.99 -8.66
N HIS A 177 0.55 -11.96 -8.71
CA HIS A 177 0.04 -12.47 -9.99
C HIS A 177 -0.77 -11.39 -10.72
N ASP A 178 -0.40 -11.11 -11.97
CA ASP A 178 -1.26 -10.31 -12.85
C ASP A 178 -2.42 -11.18 -13.37
N PRO A 179 -3.70 -10.75 -13.24
CA PRO A 179 -4.84 -11.50 -13.74
C PRO A 179 -4.72 -11.81 -15.23
N THR A 180 -4.92 -13.09 -15.59
CA THR A 180 -4.75 -13.60 -16.95
C THR A 180 -6.09 -14.03 -17.58
N ASP A 181 -6.01 -14.54 -18.82
CA ASP A 181 -7.15 -15.17 -19.51
C ASP A 181 -7.41 -16.61 -18.99
N ARG A 182 -6.75 -17.04 -17.91
CA ARG A 182 -7.03 -18.31 -17.27
C ARG A 182 -8.48 -18.33 -16.78
N VAL A 183 -9.20 -19.36 -17.21
CA VAL A 183 -10.59 -19.57 -16.81
C VAL A 183 -10.61 -20.24 -15.44
N ILE A 184 -11.32 -19.64 -14.50
CA ILE A 184 -11.51 -20.13 -13.12
C ILE A 184 -12.36 -21.41 -13.16
N GLN A 185 -11.94 -22.45 -12.45
CA GLN A 185 -12.57 -23.77 -12.47
C GLN A 185 -13.21 -24.09 -11.10
N HIS A 186 -14.19 -24.99 -11.13
CA HIS A 186 -14.67 -25.62 -9.90
C HIS A 186 -13.58 -26.47 -9.24
N GLY A 187 -13.54 -26.49 -7.91
CA GLY A 187 -12.52 -27.22 -7.14
C GLY A 187 -11.22 -26.43 -6.91
N GLU A 188 -11.19 -25.16 -7.24
CA GLU A 188 -10.01 -24.31 -7.05
C GLU A 188 -10.20 -23.28 -5.93
N ASN A 189 -9.08 -22.92 -5.31
CA ASN A 189 -9.02 -21.70 -4.52
C ASN A 189 -8.87 -20.48 -5.43
N VAL A 190 -9.42 -19.36 -5.02
CA VAL A 190 -9.20 -18.05 -5.65
C VAL A 190 -8.74 -17.07 -4.57
N LEU A 191 -7.60 -16.46 -4.79
CA LEU A 191 -7.06 -15.39 -3.97
C LEU A 191 -7.44 -14.04 -4.61
N PHE A 192 -8.00 -13.16 -3.79
CA PHE A 192 -8.29 -11.78 -4.14
C PHE A 192 -7.44 -10.87 -3.27
N ASP A 193 -6.64 -10.02 -3.89
CA ASP A 193 -5.91 -8.96 -3.23
C ASP A 193 -6.23 -7.65 -3.96
N ILE A 194 -6.93 -6.75 -3.25
CA ILE A 194 -7.58 -5.62 -3.88
C ILE A 194 -7.40 -4.35 -3.07
N GLY A 195 -7.16 -3.26 -3.79
CA GLY A 195 -7.00 -1.97 -3.16
C GLY A 195 -7.21 -0.79 -4.11
N GLY A 196 -7.53 0.34 -3.52
CA GLY A 196 -7.76 1.58 -4.25
C GLY A 196 -7.46 2.78 -3.38
N THR A 197 -7.60 3.99 -3.92
CA THR A 197 -7.43 5.25 -3.20
C THR A 197 -8.74 5.99 -3.13
N MET A 198 -9.16 6.35 -1.92
CA MET A 198 -10.36 7.12 -1.63
C MET A 198 -9.99 8.49 -1.10
N ALA A 199 -10.75 9.53 -1.46
CA ALA A 199 -10.49 10.88 -0.96
C ALA A 199 -10.67 10.95 0.57
N GLY A 200 -9.69 11.50 1.23
CA GLY A 200 -9.67 11.75 2.67
C GLY A 200 -9.61 13.25 3.00
N PRO A 201 -9.06 13.63 4.17
CA PRO A 201 -8.95 15.01 4.59
C PRO A 201 -8.24 15.89 3.55
N ASN A 202 -8.75 17.10 3.34
CA ASN A 202 -8.17 18.11 2.44
C ASN A 202 -7.96 17.62 0.99
N GLY A 203 -8.73 16.62 0.53
CA GLY A 203 -8.60 16.04 -0.80
C GLY A 203 -7.41 15.08 -0.96
N VAL A 204 -6.64 14.84 0.09
CA VAL A 204 -5.57 13.84 0.07
C VAL A 204 -6.17 12.44 0.03
N GLY A 205 -5.68 11.59 -0.88
CA GLY A 205 -6.17 10.22 -1.01
C GLY A 205 -5.53 9.28 0.01
N TYR A 206 -6.35 8.37 0.57
CA TYR A 206 -5.86 7.28 1.43
C TYR A 206 -6.17 5.94 0.80
N CYS A 207 -5.19 5.02 0.89
CA CYS A 207 -5.27 3.72 0.27
C CYS A 207 -6.04 2.72 1.14
N SER A 208 -6.77 1.81 0.48
CA SER A 208 -7.25 0.55 1.05
C SER A 208 -6.39 -0.59 0.55
N ASP A 209 -6.35 -1.66 1.33
CA ASP A 209 -5.69 -2.91 1.02
C ASP A 209 -6.35 -4.06 1.76
N ILE A 210 -6.56 -5.20 1.09
CA ILE A 210 -7.12 -6.40 1.69
C ILE A 210 -6.88 -7.63 0.84
N THR A 211 -6.47 -8.72 1.47
CA THR A 211 -6.44 -10.03 0.82
C THR A 211 -7.35 -11.02 1.51
N ARG A 212 -8.18 -11.72 0.74
CA ARG A 212 -8.98 -12.87 1.16
C ARG A 212 -8.95 -13.97 0.11
N CYS A 213 -9.27 -15.19 0.56
CA CYS A 213 -9.43 -16.34 -0.33
C CYS A 213 -10.83 -16.90 -0.24
N VAL A 214 -11.30 -17.47 -1.35
CA VAL A 214 -12.45 -18.37 -1.37
C VAL A 214 -12.02 -19.72 -1.95
N HIS A 215 -12.79 -20.78 -1.69
CA HIS A 215 -12.64 -22.04 -2.40
C HIS A 215 -13.96 -22.37 -3.12
N ILE A 216 -13.86 -22.77 -4.37
CA ILE A 216 -15.02 -23.10 -5.19
C ILE A 216 -15.35 -24.60 -5.03
N GLY A 217 -16.45 -24.88 -4.31
CA GLY A 217 -16.76 -26.23 -3.82
C GLY A 217 -15.91 -26.61 -2.60
N GLU A 218 -16.09 -27.84 -2.10
CA GLU A 218 -15.41 -28.33 -0.89
C GLU A 218 -13.88 -28.35 -1.07
N PRO A 219 -13.10 -27.68 -0.19
CA PRO A 219 -11.65 -27.68 -0.31
C PRO A 219 -11.04 -29.05 0.02
N PRO A 220 -9.97 -29.46 -0.67
CA PRO A 220 -9.17 -30.60 -0.23
C PRO A 220 -8.67 -30.41 1.19
N ALA A 221 -8.61 -31.50 1.98
CA ALA A 221 -8.16 -31.45 3.37
C ALA A 221 -6.81 -30.75 3.54
N GLU A 222 -5.86 -31.02 2.64
CA GLU A 222 -4.53 -30.38 2.63
C GLU A 222 -4.60 -28.85 2.47
N PHE A 223 -5.52 -28.33 1.65
CA PHE A 223 -5.69 -26.88 1.50
C PHE A 223 -6.40 -26.28 2.73
N ALA A 224 -7.40 -26.97 3.27
CA ALA A 224 -8.09 -26.54 4.48
C ALA A 224 -7.13 -26.47 5.69
N GLU A 225 -6.23 -27.46 5.84
CA GLU A 225 -5.19 -27.47 6.87
C GLU A 225 -4.19 -26.31 6.66
N LEU A 226 -3.73 -26.08 5.44
CA LEU A 226 -2.85 -24.98 5.08
C LEU A 226 -3.52 -23.64 5.43
N TYR A 227 -4.78 -23.45 5.08
CA TYR A 227 -5.51 -22.22 5.37
C TYR A 227 -5.72 -22.01 6.88
N ALA A 228 -5.95 -23.07 7.65
CA ALA A 228 -6.01 -23.00 9.11
C ALA A 228 -4.68 -22.52 9.73
N VAL A 229 -3.54 -22.98 9.20
CA VAL A 229 -2.21 -22.49 9.61
C VAL A 229 -2.04 -21.03 9.25
N LEU A 230 -2.45 -20.62 8.05
CA LEU A 230 -2.41 -19.23 7.61
C LEU A 230 -3.25 -18.31 8.50
N HIS A 231 -4.48 -18.74 8.82
CA HIS A 231 -5.37 -17.99 9.72
C HIS A 231 -4.75 -17.82 11.12
N ALA A 232 -4.14 -18.88 11.67
CA ALA A 232 -3.45 -18.82 12.95
C ALA A 232 -2.21 -17.89 12.89
N SER A 233 -1.49 -17.88 11.75
CA SER A 233 -0.35 -17.00 11.51
C SER A 233 -0.78 -15.53 11.48
N HIS A 234 -1.85 -15.22 10.75
CA HIS A 234 -2.41 -13.87 10.70
C HIS A 234 -2.81 -13.41 12.13
N ALA A 235 -3.57 -14.23 12.86
CA ALA A 235 -3.97 -13.91 14.23
C ALA A 235 -2.77 -13.68 15.17
N ALA A 236 -1.69 -14.45 15.02
CA ALA A 236 -0.45 -14.26 15.79
C ALA A 236 0.25 -12.93 15.45
N GLY A 237 0.31 -12.56 14.19
CA GLY A 237 0.83 -11.27 13.73
C GLY A 237 0.03 -10.11 14.30
N VAL A 238 -1.30 -10.17 14.19
CA VAL A 238 -2.22 -9.17 14.75
C VAL A 238 -2.03 -9.04 16.26
N ALA A 239 -1.99 -10.16 16.99
CA ALA A 239 -1.82 -10.14 18.45
C ALA A 239 -0.47 -9.54 18.89
N ALA A 240 0.59 -9.68 18.08
CA ALA A 240 1.89 -9.10 18.34
C ALA A 240 1.97 -7.60 18.00
N ALA A 241 1.05 -7.07 17.21
CA ALA A 241 1.06 -5.71 16.66
C ALA A 241 0.67 -4.63 17.69
N THR A 242 1.29 -4.63 18.87
CA THR A 242 1.01 -3.68 19.97
C THR A 242 2.03 -2.56 20.02
N VAL A 243 1.65 -1.40 20.57
CA VAL A 243 2.58 -0.26 20.79
C VAL A 243 3.79 -0.70 21.61
N GLY A 244 4.98 -0.36 21.13
CA GLY A 244 6.26 -0.72 21.72
C GLY A 244 6.87 -2.01 21.16
N THR A 245 6.12 -2.86 20.48
CA THR A 245 6.65 -4.05 19.81
C THR A 245 7.52 -3.65 18.61
N PRO A 246 8.77 -4.14 18.48
CA PRO A 246 9.56 -3.96 17.27
C PRO A 246 8.85 -4.56 16.03
N CYS A 247 8.90 -3.88 14.89
CA CYS A 247 8.27 -4.35 13.66
C CYS A 247 8.72 -5.76 13.24
N GLN A 248 9.99 -6.11 13.47
CA GLN A 248 10.48 -7.47 13.22
C GLN A 248 9.80 -8.55 14.06
N ASP A 249 9.33 -8.20 15.26
CA ASP A 249 8.72 -9.19 16.16
C ASP A 249 7.27 -9.52 15.73
N VAL A 250 6.61 -8.58 15.05
CA VAL A 250 5.33 -8.85 14.36
C VAL A 250 5.55 -9.85 13.23
N ASP A 251 6.58 -9.64 12.40
CA ASP A 251 6.97 -10.60 11.34
C ASP A 251 7.33 -11.96 11.95
N ALA A 252 8.13 -11.97 13.00
CA ALA A 252 8.56 -13.20 13.64
C ALA A 252 7.38 -14.00 14.23
N ALA A 253 6.38 -13.33 14.81
CA ALA A 253 5.20 -13.96 15.38
C ALA A 253 4.37 -14.68 14.30
N ALA A 254 4.06 -14.01 13.19
CA ALA A 254 3.34 -14.60 12.08
C ALA A 254 4.14 -15.74 11.42
N ARG A 255 5.39 -15.49 11.10
CA ARG A 255 6.30 -16.43 10.42
C ARG A 255 6.54 -17.70 11.23
N LYS A 256 6.61 -17.59 12.56
CA LYS A 256 6.82 -18.75 13.43
C LYS A 256 5.71 -19.79 13.30
N VAL A 257 4.46 -19.38 13.22
CA VAL A 257 3.32 -20.30 13.09
C VAL A 257 3.42 -21.12 11.82
N ILE A 258 3.75 -20.49 10.68
CA ILE A 258 3.91 -21.14 9.39
C ILE A 258 5.15 -22.07 9.41
N ALA A 259 6.25 -21.63 10.02
CA ALA A 259 7.48 -22.42 10.13
C ALA A 259 7.30 -23.65 11.02
N ASP A 260 6.62 -23.53 12.17
CA ASP A 260 6.34 -24.64 13.08
C ASP A 260 5.45 -25.72 12.42
N ALA A 261 4.60 -25.32 11.45
CA ALA A 261 3.81 -26.25 10.64
C ALA A 261 4.61 -26.89 9.48
N GLY A 262 5.92 -26.60 9.35
CA GLY A 262 6.77 -27.14 8.28
C GLY A 262 6.57 -26.46 6.93
N LEU A 263 5.89 -25.30 6.88
CA LEU A 263 5.57 -24.57 5.65
C LEU A 263 6.42 -23.28 5.49
N GLY A 264 7.46 -23.10 6.31
CA GLY A 264 8.24 -21.85 6.37
C GLY A 264 8.92 -21.47 5.05
N GLU A 265 9.31 -22.44 4.22
CA GLU A 265 9.90 -22.19 2.89
C GLU A 265 8.92 -21.55 1.89
N PHE A 266 7.61 -21.70 2.13
CA PHE A 266 6.55 -21.16 1.29
C PHE A 266 6.07 -19.76 1.71
N PHE A 267 6.58 -19.20 2.80
CA PHE A 267 6.31 -17.83 3.20
C PHE A 267 7.49 -16.92 2.79
N ILE A 268 7.44 -16.40 1.57
CA ILE A 268 8.57 -15.83 0.83
C ILE A 268 8.67 -14.31 0.85
N HIS A 269 7.77 -13.60 1.53
CA HIS A 269 7.80 -12.15 1.64
C HIS A 269 7.75 -11.67 3.09
N ARG A 270 7.85 -10.37 3.35
CA ARG A 270 7.65 -9.74 4.66
C ARG A 270 6.20 -9.90 5.12
N THR A 271 5.97 -9.80 6.41
CA THR A 271 4.61 -9.93 6.97
C THR A 271 3.74 -8.70 6.73
N GLY A 272 4.33 -7.54 6.36
CA GLY A 272 3.52 -6.37 6.08
C GLY A 272 4.33 -5.11 5.76
N HIS A 273 3.62 -4.08 5.37
CA HIS A 273 4.13 -2.77 5.01
C HIS A 273 3.27 -1.66 5.59
N GLY A 274 3.83 -0.46 5.75
CA GLY A 274 3.04 0.73 6.09
C GLY A 274 2.09 1.09 4.95
N ILE A 275 1.01 1.76 5.29
CA ILE A 275 0.00 2.24 4.35
C ILE A 275 -0.50 3.63 4.76
N GLY A 276 -0.96 4.41 3.81
CA GLY A 276 -1.53 5.73 4.02
C GLY A 276 -1.89 6.37 2.70
N VAL A 277 -1.19 7.42 2.33
CA VAL A 277 -1.33 8.10 1.03
C VAL A 277 -0.77 7.23 -0.11
N GLU A 278 0.21 6.38 0.20
CA GLU A 278 0.73 5.36 -0.71
C GLU A 278 0.32 3.98 -0.20
N ALA A 279 0.10 3.04 -1.12
CA ALA A 279 -0.21 1.66 -0.74
C ALA A 279 0.94 1.05 0.06
N HIS A 280 2.19 1.34 -0.34
CA HIS A 280 3.37 0.89 0.40
C HIS A 280 4.18 2.09 0.92
N GLU A 281 4.23 2.23 2.24
CA GLU A 281 5.10 3.19 2.93
C GLU A 281 5.75 2.57 4.18
N HIS A 282 6.39 3.37 5.01
CA HIS A 282 6.89 2.90 6.31
C HIS A 282 5.76 2.86 7.36
N PRO A 283 5.88 1.99 8.39
CA PRO A 283 6.96 1.04 8.65
C PRO A 283 6.74 -0.32 7.97
N ASN A 284 7.82 -1.10 7.76
CA ASN A 284 7.71 -2.47 7.24
C ASN A 284 7.80 -3.50 8.36
N MET A 285 6.87 -4.46 8.38
CA MET A 285 6.88 -5.63 9.27
C MET A 285 7.79 -6.70 8.67
N VAL A 286 9.09 -6.61 8.95
CA VAL A 286 10.13 -7.44 8.33
C VAL A 286 11.30 -7.71 9.29
N ALA A 287 11.93 -8.85 9.16
CA ALA A 287 13.13 -9.21 9.91
C ALA A 287 14.21 -8.10 9.83
N GLY A 288 14.80 -7.75 10.96
CA GLY A 288 15.83 -6.70 11.07
C GLY A 288 15.28 -5.28 11.27
N ASN A 289 13.97 -5.05 11.15
CA ASN A 289 13.37 -3.75 11.47
C ASN A 289 13.10 -3.63 12.98
N LEU A 290 14.02 -2.99 13.69
CA LEU A 290 13.96 -2.79 15.15
C LEU A 290 13.10 -1.59 15.57
N LEU A 291 12.47 -0.88 14.62
CA LEU A 291 11.60 0.25 14.93
C LEU A 291 10.43 -0.22 15.81
N PRO A 292 10.24 0.34 17.02
CA PRO A 292 9.07 0.00 17.82
C PRO A 292 7.81 0.63 17.21
N LEU A 293 6.72 -0.11 17.23
CA LEU A 293 5.41 0.42 16.86
C LEU A 293 5.03 1.57 17.81
N ALA A 294 4.55 2.66 17.23
CA ALA A 294 3.99 3.80 17.96
C ALA A 294 2.49 3.90 17.69
N ALA A 295 1.76 4.53 18.61
CA ALA A 295 0.35 4.84 18.39
C ALA A 295 0.19 5.67 17.10
N GLY A 296 -0.76 5.29 16.24
CA GLY A 296 -0.99 5.90 14.94
C GLY A 296 -0.18 5.27 13.79
N HIS A 297 0.75 4.34 14.03
CA HIS A 297 1.35 3.59 12.93
C HIS A 297 0.29 2.74 12.24
N ALA A 298 0.14 2.90 10.92
CA ALA A 298 -0.76 2.10 10.07
C ALA A 298 0.06 1.18 9.16
N PHE A 299 -0.30 -0.10 9.11
CA PHE A 299 0.44 -1.12 8.37
C PHE A 299 -0.42 -2.35 8.09
N SER A 300 -0.02 -3.16 7.09
CA SER A 300 -0.63 -4.46 6.83
C SER A 300 -0.07 -5.55 7.74
N VAL A 301 -0.89 -6.57 8.01
CA VAL A 301 -0.47 -7.89 8.48
C VAL A 301 -1.03 -8.91 7.48
N GLU A 302 -0.14 -9.46 6.65
CA GLU A 302 -0.49 -10.20 5.44
C GLU A 302 0.34 -11.47 5.24
N PRO A 303 0.43 -12.39 6.21
CA PRO A 303 1.15 -13.63 5.96
C PRO A 303 0.55 -14.38 4.77
N GLY A 304 1.41 -15.11 4.02
CA GLY A 304 1.01 -15.90 2.87
C GLY A 304 1.78 -17.21 2.78
N ILE A 305 1.15 -18.24 2.20
CA ILE A 305 1.74 -19.54 1.95
C ILE A 305 1.53 -19.87 0.47
N TYR A 306 2.63 -20.08 -0.28
CA TYR A 306 2.61 -20.22 -1.74
C TYR A 306 3.33 -21.50 -2.15
N VAL A 307 2.54 -22.53 -2.52
CA VAL A 307 3.06 -23.84 -2.94
C VAL A 307 3.16 -23.89 -4.46
N PRO A 308 4.37 -23.81 -5.04
CA PRO A 308 4.54 -23.65 -6.49
C PRO A 308 3.82 -24.74 -7.30
N GLY A 309 3.06 -24.30 -8.31
CA GLY A 309 2.34 -25.18 -9.22
C GLY A 309 1.10 -25.85 -8.62
N LYS A 310 0.72 -25.50 -7.38
CA LYS A 310 -0.40 -26.12 -6.69
C LYS A 310 -1.46 -25.10 -6.28
N TRP A 311 -1.15 -24.26 -5.29
CA TRP A 311 -2.02 -23.21 -4.76
C TRP A 311 -1.23 -22.20 -3.93
N GLY A 312 -1.88 -21.09 -3.62
CA GLY A 312 -1.39 -20.11 -2.65
C GLY A 312 -2.54 -19.49 -1.89
N ALA A 313 -2.27 -18.99 -0.71
CA ALA A 313 -3.24 -18.26 0.09
C ALA A 313 -2.55 -17.14 0.87
N ARG A 314 -3.23 -16.00 1.02
CA ARG A 314 -2.85 -14.85 1.85
C ARG A 314 -4.07 -14.37 2.61
N LEU A 315 -3.87 -13.96 3.85
CA LEU A 315 -4.83 -13.21 4.65
C LEU A 315 -4.20 -11.88 5.03
N GLU A 316 -4.92 -10.80 4.83
CA GLU A 316 -4.43 -9.46 5.04
C GLU A 316 -5.47 -8.54 5.63
N ASP A 317 -5.08 -7.81 6.67
CA ASP A 317 -5.77 -6.64 7.18
C ASP A 317 -4.83 -5.47 7.32
N ILE A 318 -5.38 -4.27 7.16
CA ILE A 318 -4.73 -3.04 7.60
C ILE A 318 -5.07 -2.82 9.06
N LEU A 319 -4.01 -2.58 9.85
CA LEU A 319 -4.08 -2.29 11.28
C LEU A 319 -3.55 -0.90 11.57
N VAL A 320 -4.08 -0.30 12.62
CA VAL A 320 -3.50 0.88 13.27
C VAL A 320 -3.10 0.50 14.69
N ALA A 321 -1.84 0.71 15.06
CA ALA A 321 -1.40 0.48 16.44
C ALA A 321 -2.01 1.55 17.36
N THR A 322 -2.67 1.12 18.44
CA THR A 322 -3.23 2.00 19.46
C THR A 322 -2.78 1.58 20.87
N PRO A 323 -2.89 2.46 21.87
CA PRO A 323 -2.56 2.09 23.27
C PRO A 323 -3.40 0.92 23.81
N ASP A 324 -4.60 0.71 23.27
CA ASP A 324 -5.52 -0.35 23.69
C ASP A 324 -5.35 -1.65 22.88
N GLY A 325 -4.38 -1.68 21.96
CA GLY A 325 -4.11 -2.79 21.04
C GLY A 325 -4.27 -2.41 19.57
N PRO A 326 -4.07 -3.34 18.64
CA PRO A 326 -4.24 -3.08 17.22
C PRO A 326 -5.71 -2.88 16.86
N ASP A 327 -5.98 -1.85 16.06
CA ASP A 327 -7.30 -1.48 15.57
C ASP A 327 -7.38 -1.81 14.08
N ALA A 328 -8.25 -2.75 13.69
CA ALA A 328 -8.35 -3.22 12.31
C ALA A 328 -9.21 -2.28 11.45
N MET A 329 -8.72 -1.97 10.26
CA MET A 329 -9.45 -1.19 9.26
C MET A 329 -10.32 -2.08 8.36
N ASN A 330 -10.00 -3.38 8.29
CA ASN A 330 -10.76 -4.42 7.60
C ASN A 330 -11.43 -5.32 8.62
N LEU A 331 -12.74 -5.56 8.47
CA LEU A 331 -13.56 -6.28 9.45
C LEU A 331 -14.29 -7.49 8.84
N VAL A 332 -14.16 -7.73 7.54
CA VAL A 332 -14.78 -8.87 6.85
C VAL A 332 -14.16 -10.18 7.33
N ASP A 333 -14.94 -11.26 7.32
CA ASP A 333 -14.54 -12.57 7.85
C ASP A 333 -13.20 -13.08 7.29
N HIS A 334 -12.41 -13.70 8.17
CA HIS A 334 -11.10 -14.29 7.86
C HIS A 334 -11.20 -15.78 7.50
N GLY A 335 -12.34 -16.40 7.71
CA GLY A 335 -12.58 -17.80 7.39
C GLY A 335 -12.43 -18.09 5.88
N LEU A 336 -12.06 -19.32 5.53
CA LEU A 336 -12.13 -19.76 4.15
C LEU A 336 -13.59 -19.89 3.74
N ALA A 337 -14.06 -18.95 2.91
CA ALA A 337 -15.40 -19.04 2.37
C ALA A 337 -15.46 -20.12 1.28
N VAL A 338 -16.47 -20.99 1.36
CA VAL A 338 -16.75 -21.99 0.33
C VAL A 338 -17.92 -21.48 -0.50
N VAL A 339 -17.71 -21.31 -1.79
CA VAL A 339 -18.70 -20.82 -2.74
C VAL A 339 -19.01 -21.89 -3.79
N GLU A 340 -20.20 -21.86 -4.37
CA GLU A 340 -20.56 -22.87 -5.39
C GLU A 340 -20.10 -22.50 -6.80
N GLY A 341 -19.77 -21.23 -7.05
CA GLY A 341 -19.23 -20.71 -8.31
C GLY A 341 -20.23 -19.99 -9.19
#